data_f07ab5f80d61aedc2b8874b2854a4bf8
#
_entry.id   f07ab5f80d61aedc2b8874b2854a4bf8
#
_cell.length_a   1.000
_cell.length_b   1.000
_cell.length_c   1.000
_cell.angle_alpha   90.00
_cell.angle_beta   90.00
_cell.angle_gamma   90.00
#
_symmetry.space_group_name_H-M   'P 1'
#
loop_
_entity.id
_entity.type
_entity.pdbx_description
1 polymer ?
#
loop_
_entity_poly.entity_id
_entity_poly.type
_entity_poly.pdbx_seq_one_letter_code
_entity_poly.pdbx_strand_id
1 'polypeptide(L)'
;MTSSTGTGGTGSAVGTGSTNTTVGTGTRGAGGGFHLPAGSAAAGPYALDIDPRRAGWGYSSLRVVELEPGGTHEFATGESEWIVLPLSGGCTVEAEDRTFPLRGRPSVFEGVSDFAYVPRDADVRITSSGGGRFALTGARCTRRLPARYGPASGVPVELRGRGNCSRQVNNFGAAGVFEADQLIAVEVLTPGGNWSSYPPHKHDEDRPGVESELEEIYYFEIAPHLPADGDGGAVPGLGYQRVSPSGPGSATDVLAEVRDGDAVLIPDGWHGPSIAAPGHDMYYLNVMAGPGLERAWLICDHPEHAWIRGSWEEQPVDPRLPLYHAPTVEGEGE
;
A
#
# COMPACT_ATOMS: atom_id res chain seq x y z
N MET A 1 -18.92 -67.13 47.84
CA MET A 1 -19.19 -66.98 49.25
C MET A 1 -19.07 -65.53 49.63
N THR A 2 -20.17 -64.98 50.14
CA THR A 2 -20.38 -63.83 51.01
C THR A 2 -19.89 -62.46 50.52
N SER A 3 -20.79 -61.55 50.08
CA SER A 3 -21.73 -60.69 50.80
C SER A 3 -21.06 -59.66 51.70
N SER A 4 -21.29 -58.36 51.48
CA SER A 4 -22.08 -57.53 52.37
C SER A 4 -21.80 -56.03 52.08
N THR A 5 -22.72 -55.24 51.58
CA THR A 5 -23.57 -54.23 52.23
C THR A 5 -22.86 -53.08 52.95
N GLY A 6 -23.17 -51.83 52.57
CA GLY A 6 -23.49 -50.87 53.59
C GLY A 6 -23.24 -49.40 53.22
N THR A 7 -24.33 -48.68 53.00
CA THR A 7 -24.72 -47.33 53.52
C THR A 7 -23.77 -46.18 53.39
N GLY A 8 -24.04 -45.07 52.58
CA GLY A 8 -24.99 -44.04 53.00
C GLY A 8 -24.27 -42.85 53.64
N GLY A 9 -24.05 -41.72 52.93
CA GLY A 9 -23.58 -40.49 53.51
C GLY A 9 -23.79 -39.34 52.57
N THR A 10 -24.83 -38.55 52.87
CA THR A 10 -25.15 -37.26 52.22
C THR A 10 -24.16 -36.18 52.63
N GLY A 11 -23.48 -35.60 51.70
CA GLY A 11 -22.61 -34.44 51.92
C GLY A 11 -22.91 -33.35 50.89
N SER A 12 -23.57 -32.31 51.36
CA SER A 12 -23.86 -31.07 50.64
C SER A 12 -22.53 -30.35 50.28
N ALA A 13 -22.26 -30.16 49.00
CA ALA A 13 -21.12 -29.35 48.55
C ALA A 13 -21.63 -28.03 47.96
N VAL A 14 -21.20 -26.95 48.61
CA VAL A 14 -21.36 -25.55 48.25
C VAL A 14 -20.64 -25.31 46.93
N GLY A 15 -21.37 -24.88 45.91
CA GLY A 15 -20.82 -24.49 44.61
C GLY A 15 -20.16 -23.12 44.67
N THR A 16 -18.86 -23.05 44.51
CA THR A 16 -18.14 -21.83 44.18
C THR A 16 -18.14 -21.68 42.68
N GLY A 17 -18.95 -20.72 42.21
CA GLY A 17 -19.01 -20.32 40.79
C GLY A 17 -17.69 -19.68 40.39
N SER A 18 -16.89 -20.40 39.60
CA SER A 18 -15.76 -19.85 38.88
C SER A 18 -16.27 -19.35 37.51
N THR A 19 -16.39 -18.05 37.38
CA THR A 19 -16.65 -17.41 36.08
C THR A 19 -15.40 -17.54 35.21
N ASN A 20 -15.35 -18.57 34.40
CA ASN A 20 -14.37 -18.69 33.32
C ASN A 20 -14.71 -17.64 32.24
N THR A 21 -14.05 -16.49 32.32
CA THR A 21 -13.99 -15.55 31.20
C THR A 21 -13.12 -16.18 30.12
N THR A 22 -13.74 -16.84 29.16
CA THR A 22 -13.07 -17.31 27.95
C THR A 22 -12.68 -16.08 27.15
N VAL A 23 -11.43 -15.64 27.29
CA VAL A 23 -10.81 -14.76 26.31
C VAL A 23 -10.73 -15.59 25.02
N GLY A 24 -11.58 -15.26 24.08
CA GLY A 24 -11.56 -15.86 22.76
C GLY A 24 -10.23 -15.53 22.08
N THR A 25 -9.29 -16.45 22.13
CA THR A 25 -8.17 -16.46 21.19
C THR A 25 -8.73 -16.82 19.82
N GLY A 26 -9.14 -15.79 19.08
CA GLY A 26 -9.41 -15.95 17.67
C GLY A 26 -8.13 -16.42 17.00
N THR A 27 -8.05 -17.68 16.66
CA THR A 27 -7.05 -18.22 15.75
C THR A 27 -7.27 -17.52 14.41
N ARG A 28 -6.46 -16.49 14.11
CA ARG A 28 -6.36 -15.94 12.76
C ARG A 28 -5.77 -17.07 11.91
N GLY A 29 -6.56 -17.57 10.95
CA GLY A 29 -6.10 -18.57 10.01
C GLY A 29 -4.90 -18.03 9.24
N ALA A 30 -3.92 -18.87 8.98
CA ALA A 30 -2.75 -18.53 8.19
C ALA A 30 -3.17 -17.87 6.87
N GLY A 31 -2.77 -16.60 6.64
CA GLY A 31 -2.99 -15.83 5.42
C GLY A 31 -4.28 -15.02 5.31
N GLY A 32 -5.25 -15.16 6.22
CA GLY A 32 -6.63 -14.67 6.00
C GLY A 32 -6.95 -13.23 6.42
N GLY A 33 -5.98 -12.41 6.88
CA GLY A 33 -6.27 -11.07 7.42
C GLY A 33 -5.48 -9.92 6.81
N PHE A 34 -4.37 -10.19 6.16
CA PHE A 34 -3.47 -9.16 5.62
C PHE A 34 -3.53 -9.02 4.08
N HIS A 35 -3.97 -10.04 3.36
CA HIS A 35 -4.33 -9.94 1.94
C HIS A 35 -5.82 -9.62 1.82
N LEU A 36 -6.12 -8.54 1.12
CA LEU A 36 -7.46 -8.03 0.86
C LEU A 36 -7.72 -8.12 -0.65
N PRO A 37 -8.38 -9.17 -1.13
CA PRO A 37 -8.79 -9.27 -2.52
C PRO A 37 -9.67 -8.10 -2.96
N ALA A 38 -9.63 -7.74 -4.23
CA ALA A 38 -10.42 -6.66 -4.81
C ALA A 38 -11.89 -6.75 -4.37
N GLY A 39 -12.45 -5.63 -3.94
CA GLY A 39 -13.83 -5.53 -3.44
C GLY A 39 -14.05 -6.03 -2.01
N SER A 40 -13.15 -6.84 -1.41
CA SER A 40 -13.33 -7.36 -0.05
C SER A 40 -13.23 -6.26 1.04
N ALA A 41 -12.59 -5.15 0.71
CA ALA A 41 -12.45 -3.98 1.56
C ALA A 41 -13.25 -2.78 1.04
N ALA A 42 -14.19 -2.98 0.14
CA ALA A 42 -15.08 -1.92 -0.32
C ALA A 42 -15.98 -1.41 0.81
N ALA A 43 -16.22 -0.10 0.86
CA ALA A 43 -17.13 0.51 1.82
C ALA A 43 -17.65 1.86 1.32
N GLY A 44 -18.96 2.06 1.40
CA GLY A 44 -19.62 3.29 0.93
C GLY A 44 -19.28 3.58 -0.54
N PRO A 45 -18.72 4.76 -0.86
CA PRO A 45 -18.35 5.13 -2.23
C PRO A 45 -16.98 4.58 -2.67
N TYR A 46 -16.26 3.89 -1.80
CA TYR A 46 -14.90 3.44 -2.05
C TYR A 46 -14.87 1.99 -2.53
N ALA A 47 -14.17 1.75 -3.63
CA ALA A 47 -13.83 0.39 -4.09
C ALA A 47 -12.84 -0.29 -3.13
N LEU A 48 -12.00 0.51 -2.44
CA LEU A 48 -11.13 0.10 -1.35
C LEU A 48 -11.20 1.15 -0.24
N ASP A 49 -11.39 0.74 1.00
CA ASP A 49 -11.33 1.62 2.18
C ASP A 49 -10.54 0.94 3.31
N ILE A 50 -9.33 1.39 3.50
CA ILE A 50 -8.42 0.96 4.56
C ILE A 50 -8.15 2.17 5.45
N ASP A 51 -8.60 2.11 6.69
CA ASP A 51 -8.29 3.09 7.72
C ASP A 51 -7.53 2.41 8.89
N PRO A 52 -6.92 3.17 9.80
CA PRO A 52 -6.18 2.62 10.93
C PRO A 52 -7.02 1.65 11.79
N ARG A 53 -8.30 1.94 11.97
CA ARG A 53 -9.19 1.09 12.78
C ARG A 53 -9.43 -0.26 12.10
N ARG A 54 -9.67 -0.27 10.78
CA ARG A 54 -9.90 -1.49 9.99
C ARG A 54 -8.64 -2.34 9.91
N ALA A 55 -7.49 -1.70 9.69
CA ALA A 55 -6.20 -2.36 9.61
C ALA A 55 -5.68 -2.84 10.98
N GLY A 56 -6.13 -2.22 12.06
CA GLY A 56 -5.71 -2.54 13.43
C GLY A 56 -4.36 -1.93 13.81
N TRP A 57 -4.04 -0.78 13.22
CA TRP A 57 -2.81 -0.01 13.45
C TRP A 57 -3.07 1.47 13.73
N GLY A 58 -2.07 2.35 13.67
CA GLY A 58 -2.17 3.72 14.18
C GLY A 58 -2.27 4.83 13.14
N TYR A 59 -1.70 4.65 11.94
CA TYR A 59 -1.37 5.78 11.07
C TYR A 59 -1.87 5.68 9.64
N SER A 60 -1.46 4.64 8.90
CA SER A 60 -1.62 4.56 7.45
C SER A 60 -3.06 4.31 7.02
N SER A 61 -3.47 4.96 5.92
CA SER A 61 -4.79 4.81 5.29
C SER A 61 -4.67 4.80 3.78
N LEU A 62 -5.58 4.08 3.12
CA LEU A 62 -5.72 4.11 1.67
C LEU A 62 -7.18 3.93 1.29
N ARG A 63 -7.67 4.82 0.41
CA ARG A 63 -8.97 4.69 -0.23
C ARG A 63 -8.82 4.74 -1.73
N VAL A 64 -9.64 4.00 -2.45
CA VAL A 64 -9.78 4.12 -3.90
C VAL A 64 -11.22 4.48 -4.21
N VAL A 65 -11.41 5.59 -4.89
CA VAL A 65 -12.71 6.06 -5.37
C VAL A 65 -12.77 5.99 -6.88
N GLU A 66 -13.89 5.52 -7.41
CA GLU A 66 -14.19 5.48 -8.84
C GLU A 66 -15.27 6.51 -9.14
N LEU A 67 -15.04 7.37 -10.11
CA LEU A 67 -15.98 8.39 -10.53
C LEU A 67 -16.39 8.15 -11.98
N GLU A 68 -17.71 8.19 -12.21
CA GLU A 68 -18.26 8.26 -13.55
C GLU A 68 -17.97 9.63 -14.17
N PRO A 69 -18.06 9.79 -15.50
CA PRO A 69 -17.96 11.09 -16.15
C PRO A 69 -18.93 12.11 -15.55
N GLY A 70 -18.39 13.27 -15.11
CA GLY A 70 -19.11 14.30 -14.37
C GLY A 70 -19.32 14.00 -12.89
N GLY A 71 -18.80 12.89 -12.39
CA GLY A 71 -18.93 12.46 -11.00
C GLY A 71 -18.17 13.36 -10.02
N THR A 72 -18.69 13.41 -8.79
CA THR A 72 -18.10 14.17 -7.67
C THR A 72 -18.08 13.31 -6.42
N HIS A 73 -17.01 13.44 -5.65
CA HIS A 73 -16.84 12.81 -4.33
C HIS A 73 -16.38 13.85 -3.31
N GLU A 74 -16.98 13.83 -2.13
CA GLU A 74 -16.64 14.71 -1.01
C GLU A 74 -16.24 13.88 0.21
N PHE A 75 -15.22 14.33 0.93
CA PHE A 75 -14.83 13.72 2.21
C PHE A 75 -14.16 14.72 3.13
N ALA A 76 -14.29 14.49 4.43
CA ALA A 76 -13.53 15.20 5.45
C ALA A 76 -12.23 14.44 5.75
N THR A 77 -11.11 15.16 5.80
CA THR A 77 -9.78 14.58 6.08
C THR A 77 -9.61 14.14 7.53
N GLY A 78 -10.36 14.72 8.46
CA GLY A 78 -10.25 14.42 9.89
C GLY A 78 -8.84 14.65 10.42
N GLU A 79 -8.34 13.77 11.26
CA GLU A 79 -7.00 13.84 11.87
C GLU A 79 -5.86 13.44 10.92
N SER A 80 -6.15 13.21 9.64
CA SER A 80 -5.18 12.71 8.67
C SER A 80 -4.91 13.72 7.57
N GLU A 81 -3.67 13.77 7.11
CA GLU A 81 -3.30 14.37 5.84
C GLU A 81 -3.50 13.35 4.70
N TRP A 82 -3.75 13.83 3.48
CA TRP A 82 -4.01 12.97 2.34
C TRP A 82 -3.34 13.48 1.06
N ILE A 83 -3.01 12.55 0.18
CA ILE A 83 -2.67 12.86 -1.22
C ILE A 83 -3.73 12.23 -2.11
N VAL A 84 -4.31 13.02 -3.01
CA VAL A 84 -5.18 12.58 -4.10
C VAL A 84 -4.29 12.31 -5.30
N LEU A 85 -4.20 11.03 -5.71
CA LEU A 85 -3.37 10.56 -6.81
C LEU A 85 -4.25 9.91 -7.89
N PRO A 86 -4.30 10.44 -9.12
CA PRO A 86 -4.95 9.76 -10.23
C PRO A 86 -4.29 8.41 -10.57
N LEU A 87 -5.06 7.32 -10.47
CA LEU A 87 -4.68 6.01 -11.03
C LEU A 87 -5.02 5.96 -12.51
N SER A 88 -6.21 6.51 -12.87
CA SER A 88 -6.60 6.75 -14.26
C SER A 88 -7.55 7.94 -14.33
N GLY A 89 -7.56 8.63 -15.49
CA GLY A 89 -8.33 9.86 -15.69
C GLY A 89 -7.70 11.07 -15.01
N GLY A 90 -8.37 12.20 -15.12
CA GLY A 90 -8.01 13.45 -14.47
C GLY A 90 -9.15 13.99 -13.62
N CYS A 91 -8.87 14.87 -12.67
CA CYS A 91 -9.88 15.46 -11.80
C CYS A 91 -9.49 16.87 -11.35
N THR A 92 -10.44 17.56 -10.76
CA THR A 92 -10.21 18.78 -10.00
C THR A 92 -10.38 18.48 -8.53
N VAL A 93 -9.39 18.86 -7.73
CA VAL A 93 -9.43 18.75 -6.26
C VAL A 93 -9.61 20.13 -5.67
N GLU A 94 -10.66 20.30 -4.90
CA GLU A 94 -10.95 21.53 -4.14
C GLU A 94 -10.74 21.23 -2.65
N ALA A 95 -9.92 22.04 -2.00
CA ALA A 95 -9.67 21.96 -0.56
C ALA A 95 -9.38 23.36 -0.03
N GLU A 96 -10.04 23.75 1.06
CA GLU A 96 -9.96 25.10 1.62
C GLU A 96 -10.43 26.15 0.59
N ASP A 97 -9.58 27.15 0.30
CA ASP A 97 -9.78 28.18 -0.72
C ASP A 97 -9.02 27.88 -2.03
N ARG A 98 -8.54 26.66 -2.21
CA ARG A 98 -7.69 26.23 -3.34
C ARG A 98 -8.36 25.23 -4.23
N THR A 99 -8.02 25.33 -5.52
CA THR A 99 -8.47 24.42 -6.55
C THR A 99 -7.26 23.93 -7.35
N PHE A 100 -7.11 22.60 -7.45
CA PHE A 100 -6.02 21.94 -8.14
C PHE A 100 -6.55 21.11 -9.30
N PRO A 101 -6.37 21.55 -10.57
CA PRO A 101 -6.68 20.73 -11.71
C PRO A 101 -5.57 19.69 -11.89
N LEU A 102 -5.89 18.42 -11.70
CA LEU A 102 -5.01 17.29 -11.96
C LEU A 102 -5.26 16.76 -13.38
N ARG A 103 -4.22 16.76 -14.21
CA ARG A 103 -4.28 16.16 -15.55
C ARG A 103 -4.49 14.65 -15.46
N GLY A 104 -3.82 14.04 -14.49
CA GLY A 104 -3.80 12.59 -14.34
C GLY A 104 -3.11 11.88 -15.51
N ARG A 105 -3.59 10.68 -15.79
CA ARG A 105 -3.00 9.77 -16.81
C ARG A 105 -4.05 8.78 -17.30
N PRO A 106 -3.87 8.14 -18.48
CA PRO A 106 -4.78 7.10 -18.95
C PRO A 106 -4.78 5.86 -18.04
N SER A 107 -3.59 5.44 -17.57
CA SER A 107 -3.40 4.34 -16.62
C SER A 107 -2.09 4.50 -15.85
N VAL A 108 -1.92 3.72 -14.79
CA VAL A 108 -0.67 3.68 -14.00
C VAL A 108 0.54 3.23 -14.81
N PHE A 109 0.32 2.56 -15.94
CA PHE A 109 1.37 2.05 -16.84
C PHE A 109 1.76 3.04 -17.94
N GLU A 110 1.09 4.20 -18.04
CA GLU A 110 1.26 5.11 -19.18
C GLU A 110 1.85 6.49 -18.81
N GLY A 111 2.21 6.71 -17.57
CA GLY A 111 2.87 7.96 -17.19
C GLY A 111 2.92 8.22 -15.69
N VAL A 112 3.80 9.15 -15.33
CA VAL A 112 3.81 9.76 -14.00
C VAL A 112 2.62 10.71 -13.90
N SER A 113 1.89 10.67 -12.79
CA SER A 113 0.77 11.58 -12.51
C SER A 113 1.19 12.78 -11.69
N ASP A 114 0.51 13.89 -11.90
CA ASP A 114 0.41 14.96 -10.90
C ASP A 114 -0.53 14.54 -9.77
N PHE A 115 -0.49 15.27 -8.67
CA PHE A 115 -1.27 14.96 -7.47
C PHE A 115 -1.58 16.21 -6.65
N ALA A 116 -2.50 16.09 -5.69
CA ALA A 116 -2.79 17.15 -4.73
C ALA A 116 -2.64 16.65 -3.30
N TYR A 117 -1.89 17.37 -2.49
CA TYR A 117 -1.83 17.19 -1.05
C TYR A 117 -2.91 18.05 -0.39
N VAL A 118 -3.66 17.45 0.51
CA VAL A 118 -4.69 18.12 1.31
C VAL A 118 -4.43 17.89 2.81
N PRO A 119 -4.57 18.95 3.64
CA PRO A 119 -4.22 18.86 5.04
C PRO A 119 -5.25 18.11 5.89
N ARG A 120 -4.88 17.79 7.11
CA ARG A 120 -5.83 17.42 8.17
C ARG A 120 -6.84 18.54 8.43
N ASP A 121 -7.98 18.19 9.00
CA ASP A 121 -9.06 19.11 9.39
C ASP A 121 -9.55 19.99 8.22
N ALA A 122 -9.75 19.37 7.05
CA ALA A 122 -10.25 20.00 5.83
C ALA A 122 -11.38 19.20 5.20
N ASP A 123 -12.29 19.90 4.54
CA ASP A 123 -13.25 19.30 3.62
C ASP A 123 -12.67 19.32 2.20
N VAL A 124 -12.80 18.21 1.49
CA VAL A 124 -12.23 18.01 0.17
C VAL A 124 -13.32 17.58 -0.79
N ARG A 125 -13.32 18.19 -1.98
CA ARG A 125 -14.17 17.79 -3.11
C ARG A 125 -13.29 17.38 -4.29
N ILE A 126 -13.59 16.24 -4.89
CA ILE A 126 -12.95 15.72 -6.10
C ILE A 126 -14.03 15.65 -7.18
N THR A 127 -13.81 16.28 -8.33
CA THR A 127 -14.72 16.25 -9.47
C THR A 127 -13.97 15.82 -10.70
N SER A 128 -14.50 14.84 -11.45
CA SER A 128 -13.89 14.37 -12.71
C SER A 128 -14.87 14.52 -13.88
N SER A 129 -14.52 15.33 -14.86
CA SER A 129 -15.35 15.51 -16.06
C SER A 129 -15.36 14.27 -16.95
N GLY A 130 -14.26 13.53 -17.02
CA GLY A 130 -14.10 12.33 -17.84
C GLY A 130 -14.30 11.02 -17.10
N GLY A 131 -14.49 11.07 -15.78
CA GLY A 131 -14.45 9.90 -14.92
C GLY A 131 -13.02 9.44 -14.63
N GLY A 132 -12.86 8.37 -13.87
CA GLY A 132 -11.57 7.79 -13.55
C GLY A 132 -11.51 7.16 -12.16
N ARG A 133 -10.31 6.68 -11.82
CA ARG A 133 -10.00 6.06 -10.52
C ARG A 133 -8.95 6.90 -9.81
N PHE A 134 -9.17 7.14 -8.52
CA PHE A 134 -8.33 8.03 -7.72
C PHE A 134 -7.98 7.36 -6.40
N ALA A 135 -6.68 7.23 -6.13
CA ALA A 135 -6.20 6.80 -4.84
C ALA A 135 -6.12 8.00 -3.89
N LEU A 136 -6.62 7.82 -2.68
CA LEU A 136 -6.49 8.74 -1.57
C LEU A 136 -5.55 8.08 -0.56
N THR A 137 -4.27 8.45 -0.61
CA THR A 137 -3.27 7.94 0.34
C THR A 137 -3.25 8.85 1.55
N GLY A 138 -3.36 8.29 2.74
CA GLY A 138 -3.52 9.10 3.95
C GLY A 138 -2.66 8.63 5.12
N ALA A 139 -2.35 9.55 6.01
CA ALA A 139 -1.70 9.26 7.27
C ALA A 139 -2.24 10.14 8.39
N ARG A 140 -2.49 9.55 9.57
CA ARG A 140 -2.75 10.33 10.77
C ARG A 140 -1.53 11.20 11.06
N CYS A 141 -1.75 12.49 11.31
CA CYS A 141 -0.68 13.46 11.49
C CYS A 141 -1.02 14.47 12.57
N THR A 142 -0.02 15.23 13.01
CA THR A 142 -0.17 16.26 14.05
C THR A 142 -0.08 17.67 13.50
N ARG A 143 0.81 17.92 12.56
CA ARG A 143 0.97 19.23 11.93
C ARG A 143 -0.04 19.39 10.79
N ARG A 144 -0.60 20.60 10.71
CA ARG A 144 -1.44 20.98 9.58
C ARG A 144 -0.61 21.80 8.59
N LEU A 145 -0.27 21.17 7.45
CA LEU A 145 0.47 21.83 6.37
C LEU A 145 -0.52 22.39 5.34
N PRO A 146 -0.17 23.41 4.53
CA PRO A 146 -1.08 23.95 3.53
C PRO A 146 -1.35 22.96 2.40
N ALA A 147 -2.56 23.04 1.81
CA ALA A 147 -2.88 22.30 0.59
C ALA A 147 -1.96 22.70 -0.57
N ARG A 148 -1.49 21.73 -1.37
CA ARG A 148 -0.48 21.94 -2.43
C ARG A 148 -0.65 21.02 -3.62
N TYR A 149 -0.31 21.55 -4.79
CA TYR A 149 -0.19 20.78 -6.02
C TYR A 149 1.21 20.17 -6.15
N GLY A 150 1.28 18.91 -6.54
CA GLY A 150 2.51 18.21 -6.91
C GLY A 150 2.54 17.95 -8.42
N PRO A 151 3.37 18.66 -9.20
CA PRO A 151 3.43 18.48 -10.63
C PRO A 151 4.11 17.13 -10.99
N ALA A 152 3.62 16.46 -12.03
CA ALA A 152 4.20 15.22 -12.53
C ALA A 152 5.70 15.36 -12.91
N SER A 153 6.08 16.53 -13.46
CA SER A 153 7.48 16.84 -13.79
C SER A 153 8.39 17.00 -12.57
N GLY A 154 7.83 17.21 -11.38
CA GLY A 154 8.56 17.28 -10.11
C GLY A 154 8.73 15.93 -9.42
N VAL A 155 8.19 14.84 -9.97
CA VAL A 155 8.28 13.49 -9.40
C VAL A 155 9.55 12.80 -9.86
N PRO A 156 10.52 12.50 -8.99
CA PRO A 156 11.71 11.77 -9.37
C PRO A 156 11.38 10.33 -9.77
N VAL A 157 11.84 9.92 -10.94
CA VAL A 157 11.78 8.55 -11.42
C VAL A 157 13.11 7.87 -11.15
N GLU A 158 13.14 6.87 -10.31
CA GLU A 158 14.32 6.14 -9.89
C GLU A 158 14.27 4.70 -10.42
N LEU A 159 15.37 4.19 -10.96
CA LEU A 159 15.53 2.80 -11.34
C LEU A 159 16.30 2.05 -10.26
N ARG A 160 15.60 1.20 -9.50
CA ARG A 160 16.17 0.40 -8.42
C ARG A 160 16.41 -1.04 -8.85
N GLY A 161 17.43 -1.67 -8.23
CA GLY A 161 17.81 -3.05 -8.53
C GLY A 161 18.49 -3.20 -9.89
N ARG A 162 18.89 -4.43 -10.22
CA ARG A 162 19.54 -4.78 -11.49
C ARG A 162 19.09 -6.16 -11.96
N GLY A 163 19.30 -6.44 -13.24
CA GLY A 163 18.84 -7.68 -13.84
C GLY A 163 17.33 -7.87 -13.61
N ASN A 164 16.92 -9.06 -13.22
CA ASN A 164 15.52 -9.38 -12.91
C ASN A 164 15.02 -8.81 -11.57
N CYS A 165 15.85 -8.07 -10.82
CA CYS A 165 15.40 -7.28 -9.67
C CYS A 165 15.16 -5.81 -10.02
N SER A 166 15.24 -5.44 -11.30
CA SER A 166 15.04 -4.06 -11.76
C SER A 166 13.56 -3.67 -11.68
N ARG A 167 13.31 -2.46 -11.15
CA ARG A 167 11.99 -1.82 -11.10
C ARG A 167 12.14 -0.31 -11.20
N GLN A 168 11.08 0.35 -11.61
CA GLN A 168 10.95 1.81 -11.60
C GLN A 168 10.21 2.23 -10.33
N VAL A 169 10.65 3.31 -9.70
CA VAL A 169 10.01 3.92 -8.54
C VAL A 169 9.72 5.38 -8.84
N ASN A 170 8.46 5.80 -8.73
CA ASN A 170 8.07 7.19 -8.81
C ASN A 170 7.91 7.73 -7.38
N ASN A 171 8.83 8.59 -6.97
CA ASN A 171 8.94 9.08 -5.60
C ASN A 171 8.08 10.33 -5.35
N PHE A 172 6.76 10.28 -5.62
CA PHE A 172 5.88 11.47 -5.57
C PHE A 172 5.66 12.02 -4.16
N GLY A 173 5.54 11.15 -3.16
CA GLY A 173 5.32 11.51 -1.75
C GLY A 173 6.45 11.04 -0.84
N ALA A 174 7.65 10.82 -1.36
CA ALA A 174 8.80 10.37 -0.57
C ALA A 174 9.33 11.47 0.35
N ALA A 175 9.93 11.06 1.47
CA ALA A 175 10.64 11.96 2.37
C ALA A 175 11.79 12.67 1.63
N GLY A 176 11.93 13.97 1.83
CA GLY A 176 12.93 14.79 1.15
C GLY A 176 12.58 15.21 -0.29
N VAL A 177 11.53 14.63 -0.88
CA VAL A 177 11.01 14.99 -2.21
C VAL A 177 9.79 15.91 -2.11
N PHE A 178 8.79 15.47 -1.36
CA PHE A 178 7.57 16.24 -1.14
C PHE A 178 7.32 16.37 0.37
N GLU A 179 6.95 17.56 0.82
CA GLU A 179 6.74 17.80 2.25
C GLU A 179 5.36 17.28 2.69
N ALA A 180 5.34 16.39 3.66
CA ALA A 180 4.19 15.93 4.41
C ALA A 180 4.57 15.80 5.89
N ASP A 181 3.63 15.58 6.79
CA ASP A 181 3.94 15.42 8.22
C ASP A 181 4.39 13.98 8.52
N GLN A 182 3.59 13.00 8.16
CA GLN A 182 3.84 11.58 8.43
C GLN A 182 3.77 10.72 7.16
N LEU A 183 2.95 11.11 6.18
CA LEU A 183 2.67 10.33 5.00
C LEU A 183 3.90 10.16 4.11
N ILE A 184 4.25 8.92 3.79
CA ILE A 184 5.19 8.57 2.72
C ILE A 184 4.40 7.73 1.70
N ALA A 185 4.47 8.12 0.42
CA ALA A 185 3.83 7.36 -0.64
C ALA A 185 4.70 7.34 -1.90
N VAL A 186 4.82 6.17 -2.51
CA VAL A 186 5.57 5.96 -3.75
C VAL A 186 4.86 4.95 -4.63
N GLU A 187 5.06 5.06 -5.93
CA GLU A 187 4.61 4.07 -6.90
C GLU A 187 5.78 3.20 -7.34
N VAL A 188 5.54 1.92 -7.52
CA VAL A 188 6.54 0.98 -8.03
C VAL A 188 5.98 0.24 -9.24
N LEU A 189 6.77 0.21 -10.32
CA LEU A 189 6.46 -0.53 -11.54
C LEU A 189 7.50 -1.61 -11.76
N THR A 190 7.04 -2.83 -11.89
CA THR A 190 7.85 -4.04 -12.02
C THR A 190 7.54 -4.67 -13.36
N PRO A 191 8.51 -4.71 -14.30
CA PRO A 191 8.34 -5.39 -15.57
C PRO A 191 8.00 -6.88 -15.40
N GLY A 192 7.16 -7.42 -16.25
CA GLY A 192 6.76 -8.83 -16.22
C GLY A 192 7.95 -9.79 -16.15
N GLY A 193 7.92 -10.73 -15.20
CA GLY A 193 9.00 -11.66 -14.89
C GLY A 193 10.04 -11.15 -13.90
N ASN A 194 9.97 -9.87 -13.48
CA ASN A 194 10.90 -9.29 -12.52
C ASN A 194 10.40 -9.44 -11.07
N TRP A 195 11.37 -9.34 -10.16
CA TRP A 195 11.19 -9.42 -8.71
C TRP A 195 11.49 -8.04 -8.10
N SER A 196 10.48 -7.35 -7.61
CA SER A 196 10.65 -6.11 -6.86
C SER A 196 10.50 -6.32 -5.35
N SER A 197 10.76 -5.29 -4.55
CA SER A 197 10.91 -5.41 -3.10
C SER A 197 11.87 -6.54 -2.71
N TYR A 198 12.90 -6.75 -3.53
CA TYR A 198 13.91 -7.77 -3.29
C TYR A 198 15.30 -7.09 -3.22
N PRO A 199 16.14 -7.45 -2.21
CA PRO A 199 15.91 -8.45 -1.19
C PRO A 199 14.71 -8.10 -0.29
N PRO A 200 14.09 -9.10 0.40
CA PRO A 200 13.11 -8.82 1.43
C PRO A 200 13.69 -7.87 2.45
N HIS A 201 12.89 -6.94 2.93
CA HIS A 201 13.33 -5.93 3.90
C HIS A 201 12.21 -5.64 4.90
N LYS A 202 12.56 -4.95 5.99
CA LYS A 202 11.61 -4.54 7.00
C LYS A 202 11.87 -3.10 7.45
N HIS A 203 10.85 -2.53 8.05
CA HIS A 203 10.86 -1.24 8.74
C HIS A 203 9.78 -1.27 9.83
N ASP A 204 9.94 -2.17 10.79
CA ASP A 204 8.98 -2.45 11.86
C ASP A 204 9.53 -2.17 13.28
N GLU A 205 10.70 -1.52 13.35
CA GLU A 205 11.34 -1.11 14.59
C GLU A 205 11.84 0.33 14.47
N ASP A 206 11.70 1.13 15.55
CA ASP A 206 12.35 2.44 15.65
C ASP A 206 13.80 2.27 16.08
N ARG A 207 14.72 2.33 15.11
CA ARG A 207 16.18 2.30 15.35
C ARG A 207 16.82 3.49 14.67
N PRO A 208 17.09 4.60 15.40
CA PRO A 208 17.57 5.85 14.83
C PRO A 208 18.77 5.69 13.87
N GLY A 209 18.62 6.20 12.65
CA GLY A 209 19.62 6.12 11.59
C GLY A 209 19.80 4.74 10.94
N VAL A 210 19.04 3.73 11.35
CA VAL A 210 19.14 2.37 10.84
C VAL A 210 17.83 1.88 10.23
N GLU A 211 16.73 2.06 10.94
CA GLU A 211 15.41 1.56 10.56
C GLU A 211 14.32 2.48 11.11
N SER A 212 13.30 2.73 10.32
CA SER A 212 12.08 3.44 10.75
C SER A 212 10.99 2.44 11.12
N GLU A 213 10.14 2.76 12.11
CA GLU A 213 8.92 2.01 12.37
C GLU A 213 7.80 2.57 11.51
N LEU A 214 7.36 1.82 10.48
CA LEU A 214 6.33 2.22 9.54
C LEU A 214 5.36 1.07 9.28
N GLU A 215 4.08 1.37 9.34
CA GLU A 215 3.01 0.57 8.77
C GLU A 215 2.98 0.78 7.27
N GLU A 216 2.69 -0.25 6.48
CA GLU A 216 2.68 -0.14 5.02
C GLU A 216 1.47 -0.82 4.39
N ILE A 217 0.93 -0.19 3.34
CA ILE A 217 -0.11 -0.75 2.47
C ILE A 217 0.49 -0.90 1.07
N TYR A 218 0.35 -2.08 0.48
CA TYR A 218 0.56 -2.33 -0.95
C TYR A 218 -0.80 -2.42 -1.62
N TYR A 219 -1.04 -1.62 -2.65
CA TYR A 219 -2.20 -1.71 -3.53
C TYR A 219 -1.73 -2.03 -4.94
N PHE A 220 -2.31 -3.03 -5.57
CA PHE A 220 -1.83 -3.60 -6.82
C PHE A 220 -2.71 -3.26 -8.01
N GLU A 221 -2.07 -2.97 -9.15
CA GLU A 221 -2.66 -3.05 -10.49
C GLU A 221 -1.75 -3.89 -11.38
N ILE A 222 -2.35 -4.78 -12.17
CA ILE A 222 -1.59 -5.73 -12.99
C ILE A 222 -2.00 -5.54 -14.46
N ALA A 223 -1.04 -5.24 -15.31
CA ALA A 223 -1.31 -5.05 -16.73
C ALA A 223 -1.90 -6.33 -17.34
N PRO A 224 -3.05 -6.26 -18.01
CA PRO A 224 -3.59 -7.41 -18.71
C PRO A 224 -2.74 -7.75 -19.94
N HIS A 225 -2.71 -9.02 -20.31
CA HIS A 225 -2.18 -9.41 -21.60
C HIS A 225 -3.24 -9.18 -22.70
N LEU A 226 -2.83 -8.49 -23.75
CA LEU A 226 -3.67 -8.24 -24.92
C LEU A 226 -3.17 -9.15 -26.06
N PRO A 227 -3.96 -10.16 -26.50
CA PRO A 227 -3.58 -11.02 -27.62
C PRO A 227 -3.32 -10.22 -28.89
N ALA A 228 -2.24 -10.55 -29.62
CA ALA A 228 -1.81 -9.83 -30.81
C ALA A 228 -2.77 -9.94 -32.00
N ASP A 229 -3.61 -10.96 -32.04
CA ASP A 229 -4.59 -11.25 -33.08
C ASP A 229 -5.93 -10.50 -32.89
N GLY A 230 -6.12 -9.86 -31.74
CA GLY A 230 -7.33 -9.06 -31.44
C GLY A 230 -8.62 -9.88 -31.27
N ASP A 231 -8.60 -11.17 -31.48
CA ASP A 231 -9.78 -12.07 -31.40
C ASP A 231 -10.05 -12.60 -29.98
N GLY A 232 -9.12 -12.41 -29.06
CA GLY A 232 -9.24 -12.79 -27.67
C GLY A 232 -9.51 -11.58 -26.76
N GLY A 233 -10.35 -11.75 -25.73
CA GLY A 233 -10.48 -10.74 -24.67
C GLY A 233 -9.16 -10.56 -23.89
N ALA A 234 -8.99 -9.43 -23.23
CA ALA A 234 -7.85 -9.18 -22.35
C ALA A 234 -7.75 -10.29 -21.29
N VAL A 235 -6.56 -10.88 -21.12
CA VAL A 235 -6.30 -11.90 -20.09
C VAL A 235 -5.84 -11.16 -18.82
N PRO A 236 -6.58 -11.29 -17.70
CA PRO A 236 -6.19 -10.63 -16.45
C PRO A 236 -4.80 -11.05 -15.98
N GLY A 237 -4.01 -10.07 -15.57
CA GLY A 237 -2.69 -10.30 -15.02
C GLY A 237 -2.71 -10.87 -13.59
N LEU A 238 -1.56 -11.36 -13.15
CA LEU A 238 -1.33 -11.79 -11.79
C LEU A 238 0.10 -11.49 -11.34
N GLY A 239 0.29 -11.43 -10.04
CA GLY A 239 1.59 -11.33 -9.39
C GLY A 239 1.58 -12.10 -8.08
N TYR A 240 2.67 -12.02 -7.34
CA TYR A 240 2.78 -12.65 -6.02
C TYR A 240 3.42 -11.68 -5.03
N GLN A 241 2.91 -11.71 -3.79
CA GLN A 241 3.47 -10.94 -2.68
C GLN A 241 3.83 -11.87 -1.52
N ARG A 242 5.04 -11.67 -0.99
CA ARG A 242 5.50 -12.35 0.23
C ARG A 242 5.71 -11.36 1.37
N VAL A 243 5.20 -11.69 2.55
CA VAL A 243 5.59 -11.12 3.84
C VAL A 243 5.86 -12.27 4.77
N SER A 244 6.99 -12.28 5.48
CA SER A 244 7.31 -13.31 6.48
C SER A 244 7.58 -12.68 7.84
N PRO A 245 7.33 -13.40 8.94
CA PRO A 245 7.56 -12.88 10.28
C PRO A 245 9.01 -12.40 10.46
N SER A 246 9.19 -11.23 11.10
CA SER A 246 10.52 -10.66 11.39
C SER A 246 11.16 -11.20 12.66
N GLY A 247 10.38 -11.88 13.51
CA GLY A 247 10.87 -12.44 14.77
C GLY A 247 9.76 -12.90 15.70
N PRO A 248 10.09 -13.26 16.94
CA PRO A 248 9.10 -13.63 17.93
C PRO A 248 8.12 -12.47 18.18
N GLY A 249 6.82 -12.74 17.99
CA GLY A 249 5.76 -11.74 18.16
C GLY A 249 5.26 -11.12 16.84
N SER A 250 6.03 -11.19 15.76
CA SER A 250 5.54 -10.88 14.40
C SER A 250 4.58 -11.99 13.96
N ALA A 251 3.35 -11.59 13.59
CA ALA A 251 2.31 -12.52 13.18
C ALA A 251 1.99 -12.42 11.68
N THR A 252 2.64 -11.49 10.99
CA THR A 252 2.37 -11.24 9.56
C THR A 252 3.06 -12.31 8.73
N ASP A 253 2.26 -13.18 8.14
CA ASP A 253 2.73 -14.25 7.25
C ASP A 253 1.79 -14.32 6.03
N VAL A 254 2.25 -13.80 4.89
CA VAL A 254 1.50 -13.70 3.64
C VAL A 254 2.30 -14.34 2.51
N LEU A 255 1.70 -15.26 1.80
CA LEU A 255 2.12 -15.71 0.48
C LEU A 255 0.87 -15.73 -0.39
N ALA A 256 0.67 -14.66 -1.14
CA ALA A 256 -0.56 -14.46 -1.89
C ALA A 256 -0.29 -14.30 -3.38
N GLU A 257 -1.15 -14.89 -4.21
CA GLU A 257 -1.37 -14.41 -5.56
C GLU A 257 -2.14 -13.09 -5.46
N VAL A 258 -1.61 -12.03 -6.08
CA VAL A 258 -2.24 -10.70 -6.11
C VAL A 258 -2.72 -10.37 -7.51
N ARG A 259 -3.83 -9.65 -7.60
CA ARG A 259 -4.49 -9.24 -8.82
C ARG A 259 -4.81 -7.76 -8.80
N ASP A 260 -5.33 -7.27 -9.90
CA ASP A 260 -5.79 -5.89 -10.06
C ASP A 260 -6.81 -5.52 -8.96
N GLY A 261 -6.54 -4.45 -8.23
CA GLY A 261 -7.39 -3.97 -7.13
C GLY A 261 -7.16 -4.64 -5.77
N ASP A 262 -6.26 -5.62 -5.67
CA ASP A 262 -5.90 -6.24 -4.39
C ASP A 262 -5.05 -5.31 -3.53
N ALA A 263 -5.13 -5.50 -2.21
CA ALA A 263 -4.22 -4.84 -1.28
C ALA A 263 -3.60 -5.84 -0.30
N VAL A 264 -2.38 -5.53 0.18
CA VAL A 264 -1.71 -6.27 1.26
C VAL A 264 -1.34 -5.30 2.36
N LEU A 265 -1.72 -5.64 3.59
CA LEU A 265 -1.39 -4.89 4.80
C LEU A 265 -0.10 -5.45 5.41
N ILE A 266 0.83 -4.57 5.74
CA ILE A 266 2.12 -4.92 6.32
C ILE A 266 2.32 -4.12 7.61
N PRO A 267 1.78 -4.61 8.74
CA PRO A 267 2.01 -3.99 10.04
C PRO A 267 3.43 -4.25 10.56
N ASP A 268 4.04 -5.35 10.15
CA ASP A 268 5.36 -5.82 10.53
C ASP A 268 5.87 -6.89 9.55
N GLY A 269 7.12 -7.30 9.69
CA GLY A 269 7.67 -8.46 8.99
C GLY A 269 8.54 -8.12 7.78
N TRP A 270 9.32 -9.13 7.35
CA TRP A 270 10.12 -9.08 6.13
C TRP A 270 9.22 -9.12 4.92
N HIS A 271 9.06 -8.01 4.21
CA HIS A 271 8.22 -7.91 3.03
C HIS A 271 9.05 -7.85 1.74
N GLY A 272 8.50 -8.49 0.75
CA GLY A 272 9.14 -8.84 -0.51
C GLY A 272 9.53 -10.33 -0.57
N PRO A 273 9.67 -10.87 -1.76
CA PRO A 273 9.48 -10.20 -3.06
C PRO A 273 8.02 -9.86 -3.38
N SER A 274 7.87 -8.83 -4.24
CA SER A 274 6.69 -8.64 -5.09
C SER A 274 7.09 -9.09 -6.50
N ILE A 275 6.41 -10.10 -7.04
CA ILE A 275 6.81 -10.78 -8.28
C ILE A 275 5.76 -10.52 -9.35
N ALA A 276 6.16 -9.93 -10.47
CA ALA A 276 5.32 -9.81 -11.65
C ALA A 276 5.35 -11.10 -12.47
N ALA A 277 4.20 -11.63 -12.86
CA ALA A 277 4.17 -12.79 -13.75
C ALA A 277 4.72 -12.44 -15.14
N PRO A 278 5.39 -13.37 -15.84
CA PRO A 278 5.87 -13.13 -17.19
C PRO A 278 4.73 -12.66 -18.12
N GLY A 279 4.97 -11.57 -18.85
CA GLY A 279 4.00 -10.97 -19.77
C GLY A 279 3.00 -10.01 -19.14
N HIS A 280 3.08 -9.76 -17.82
CA HIS A 280 2.23 -8.84 -17.09
C HIS A 280 3.08 -7.89 -16.26
N ASP A 281 3.12 -6.61 -16.63
CA ASP A 281 3.76 -5.61 -15.79
C ASP A 281 2.90 -5.39 -14.53
N MET A 282 3.57 -5.21 -13.40
CA MET A 282 2.91 -5.00 -12.11
C MET A 282 3.21 -3.61 -11.58
N TYR A 283 2.16 -2.90 -11.24
CA TYR A 283 2.20 -1.68 -10.46
C TYR A 283 1.79 -1.98 -9.03
N TYR A 284 2.44 -1.33 -8.07
CA TYR A 284 1.89 -1.20 -6.74
C TYR A 284 2.16 0.18 -6.15
N LEU A 285 1.16 0.65 -5.40
CA LEU A 285 1.22 1.88 -4.63
C LEU A 285 1.58 1.52 -3.19
N ASN A 286 2.70 2.04 -2.71
CA ASN A 286 3.09 1.94 -1.31
C ASN A 286 2.60 3.16 -0.55
N VAL A 287 1.94 2.94 0.58
CA VAL A 287 1.50 3.97 1.51
C VAL A 287 2.03 3.63 2.90
N MET A 288 2.85 4.49 3.44
CA MET A 288 3.56 4.27 4.69
C MET A 288 3.37 5.44 5.65
N ALA A 289 3.26 5.13 6.92
CA ALA A 289 3.35 6.11 8.02
C ALA A 289 3.66 5.36 9.32
N GLY A 290 4.15 6.08 10.33
CA GLY A 290 4.47 5.47 11.62
C GLY A 290 4.58 6.48 12.75
N PRO A 291 4.91 6.03 13.97
CA PRO A 291 5.00 6.86 15.17
C PRO A 291 6.25 7.75 15.22
N GLY A 292 7.23 7.54 14.34
CA GLY A 292 8.51 8.22 14.37
C GLY A 292 8.39 9.75 14.32
N LEU A 293 9.26 10.46 15.03
CA LEU A 293 9.31 11.92 15.02
C LEU A 293 9.87 12.46 13.70
N GLU A 294 10.72 11.68 13.03
CA GLU A 294 11.27 11.99 11.73
C GLU A 294 10.55 11.21 10.65
N ARG A 295 10.07 11.92 9.64
CA ARG A 295 9.51 11.32 8.44
C ARG A 295 10.67 10.77 7.59
N ALA A 296 11.06 9.51 7.83
CA ALA A 296 12.16 8.83 7.17
C ALA A 296 11.73 7.43 6.74
N TRP A 297 12.28 6.97 5.62
CA TRP A 297 12.07 5.62 5.11
C TRP A 297 13.41 4.87 5.14
N LEU A 298 13.76 4.38 6.33
CA LEU A 298 14.96 3.58 6.57
C LEU A 298 14.57 2.10 6.68
N ILE A 299 15.25 1.26 5.94
CA ILE A 299 14.94 -0.16 5.82
C ILE A 299 16.12 -1.03 6.23
N CYS A 300 15.84 -2.22 6.76
CA CYS A 300 16.82 -3.28 6.97
C CYS A 300 16.56 -4.43 6.00
N ASP A 301 17.57 -4.86 5.28
CA ASP A 301 17.48 -6.04 4.42
C ASP A 301 17.53 -7.32 5.23
N HIS A 302 16.78 -8.34 4.77
CA HIS A 302 16.85 -9.67 5.35
C HIS A 302 18.28 -10.22 5.25
N PRO A 303 18.90 -10.65 6.37
CA PRO A 303 20.33 -10.98 6.41
C PRO A 303 20.73 -12.11 5.47
N GLU A 304 19.84 -13.07 5.21
CA GLU A 304 20.12 -14.19 4.30
C GLU A 304 20.06 -13.79 2.81
N HIS A 305 19.45 -12.65 2.49
CA HIS A 305 19.22 -12.20 1.11
C HIS A 305 19.93 -10.90 0.74
N ALA A 306 20.47 -10.17 1.73
CA ALA A 306 21.15 -8.88 1.54
C ALA A 306 22.31 -8.94 0.54
N TRP A 307 22.97 -10.08 0.40
CA TRP A 307 24.10 -10.32 -0.51
C TRP A 307 23.78 -9.99 -1.97
N ILE A 308 22.47 -10.07 -2.38
CA ILE A 308 22.07 -9.81 -3.77
C ILE A 308 22.44 -8.41 -4.24
N ARG A 309 22.44 -7.42 -3.31
CA ARG A 309 22.80 -6.04 -3.65
C ARG A 309 24.25 -5.93 -4.19
N GLY A 310 25.17 -6.74 -3.66
CA GLY A 310 26.54 -6.79 -4.17
C GLY A 310 26.63 -7.34 -5.60
N SER A 311 25.71 -8.20 -6.02
CA SER A 311 25.68 -8.71 -7.39
C SER A 311 25.21 -7.68 -8.43
N TRP A 312 24.58 -6.58 -7.99
CA TRP A 312 24.02 -5.58 -8.90
C TRP A 312 25.10 -4.71 -9.58
N GLU A 313 26.30 -4.61 -9.01
CA GLU A 313 27.39 -3.83 -9.61
C GLU A 313 27.79 -4.36 -11.00
N GLU A 314 27.62 -5.66 -11.23
CA GLU A 314 28.00 -6.34 -12.48
C GLU A 314 26.82 -6.54 -13.44
N GLN A 315 25.60 -6.12 -13.06
CA GLN A 315 24.40 -6.35 -13.85
C GLN A 315 23.82 -5.03 -14.39
N PRO A 316 23.33 -5.01 -15.65
CA PRO A 316 22.61 -3.84 -16.17
C PRO A 316 21.22 -3.74 -15.53
N VAL A 317 20.63 -2.55 -15.63
CA VAL A 317 19.19 -2.36 -15.44
C VAL A 317 18.46 -3.11 -16.56
N ASP A 318 17.27 -3.64 -16.26
CA ASP A 318 16.39 -4.22 -17.28
C ASP A 318 16.16 -3.22 -18.42
N PRO A 319 16.42 -3.58 -19.69
CA PRO A 319 16.34 -2.66 -20.82
C PRO A 319 14.92 -2.15 -21.12
N ARG A 320 13.88 -2.75 -20.54
CA ARG A 320 12.50 -2.25 -20.62
C ARG A 320 12.27 -1.02 -19.75
N LEU A 321 13.17 -0.72 -18.83
CA LEU A 321 13.08 0.41 -17.92
C LEU A 321 13.88 1.63 -18.40
N PRO A 322 13.36 2.85 -18.18
CA PRO A 322 12.08 3.13 -17.55
C PRO A 322 10.91 2.80 -18.49
N LEU A 323 9.79 2.34 -17.93
CA LEU A 323 8.56 2.09 -18.72
C LEU A 323 8.04 3.38 -19.33
N TYR A 324 8.24 4.50 -18.63
CA TYR A 324 7.97 5.86 -19.09
C TYR A 324 8.82 6.87 -18.30
N HIS A 325 8.94 8.08 -18.82
CA HIS A 325 9.62 9.19 -18.16
C HIS A 325 8.60 10.18 -17.58
N ALA A 326 9.00 10.92 -16.54
CA ALA A 326 8.24 12.08 -16.11
C ALA A 326 8.15 13.08 -17.31
N PRO A 327 7.01 13.77 -17.46
CA PRO A 327 6.90 14.81 -18.49
C PRO A 327 8.03 15.84 -18.32
N THR A 328 8.71 16.15 -19.41
CA THR A 328 9.65 17.29 -19.41
C THR A 328 8.85 18.56 -19.24
N VAL A 329 9.35 19.49 -18.43
CA VAL A 329 8.84 20.85 -18.39
C VAL A 329 9.09 21.43 -19.81
N GLU A 330 8.05 21.57 -20.62
CA GLU A 330 8.16 22.38 -21.83
C GLU A 330 8.55 23.77 -21.36
N GLY A 331 9.75 24.23 -21.78
CA GLY A 331 10.26 25.52 -21.39
C GLY A 331 9.22 26.61 -21.68
N GLU A 332 9.01 27.48 -20.73
CA GLU A 332 8.40 28.78 -20.99
C GLU A 332 9.20 29.39 -22.15
N GLY A 333 8.60 29.33 -23.33
CA GLY A 333 9.16 29.96 -24.53
C GLY A 333 9.30 31.45 -24.28
N GLU A 334 10.48 31.98 -24.60
CA GLU A 334 10.85 33.40 -24.59
C GLU A 334 9.81 34.30 -25.22
#